data_1bcc4d5965f8ae0d2c9a122733202c44
#
_entry.id   1bcc4d5965f8ae0d2c9a122733202c44
#
_cell.length_a   1.000
_cell.length_b   1.000
_cell.length_c   1.000
_cell.angle_alpha   90.00
_cell.angle_beta   90.00
_cell.angle_gamma   90.00
#
_symmetry.space_group_name_H-M   'P 1'
#
loop_
_entity.id
_entity.type
_entity.pdbx_description
1 polymer ?
#
loop_
_entity_poly.entity_id
_entity_poly.type
_entity_poly.pdbx_seq_one_letter_code
_entity_poly.pdbx_strand_id
1 'polypeptide(L)'
;GRSWLSRRFPNRPEKDAIAAPPLPEEVKDPALVLKELWFRYEKDSPDILRGVSAEIPSGSLYAILGGNGAGKSTTLKAISGICRPYRGKVTLFGKPVDKYKSSELFHGCLAMLPQDPKSLFVKKTVREDLSEMTRDKSSIERIAALCQITELLDSHPYDLSGGEQQRAALAKVLLTNPRLLLLDEPTKGIDSFFKETFAGILADLKKQGITIVMVSHDVEFCARYADVVSMFFDGQILTTDTPRRFFGSNSFYTTAAHRMSRHIFHMAVTVDDVLTLCRENAHE
;
A
#
# COMPACT_ATOMS: atom_id res chain seq x y z
N GLY A 1 -18.89 22.69 1.84
CA GLY A 1 -17.88 22.24 2.84
C GLY A 1 -17.13 23.44 3.40
N ARG A 2 -16.22 24.08 2.62
CA ARG A 2 -15.36 25.18 3.11
C ARG A 2 -16.14 26.35 3.69
N SER A 3 -17.13 26.87 2.96
CA SER A 3 -17.96 27.98 3.41
C SER A 3 -18.81 27.62 4.64
N TRP A 4 -19.21 26.39 4.81
CA TRP A 4 -19.91 25.91 6.00
C TRP A 4 -18.98 25.92 7.21
N LEU A 5 -17.78 25.40 7.07
CA LEU A 5 -16.76 25.40 8.13
C LEU A 5 -16.42 26.83 8.59
N SER A 6 -16.19 27.77 7.64
CA SER A 6 -15.91 29.17 7.97
C SER A 6 -17.07 29.87 8.68
N ARG A 7 -18.32 29.51 8.39
CA ARG A 7 -19.49 30.04 9.11
C ARG A 7 -19.68 29.43 10.48
N ARG A 8 -19.39 28.11 10.61
CA ARG A 8 -19.55 27.38 11.89
C ARG A 8 -18.46 27.75 12.90
N PHE A 9 -17.24 27.99 12.41
CA PHE A 9 -16.06 28.36 13.19
C PHE A 9 -15.52 29.70 12.72
N PRO A 10 -16.19 30.84 13.06
CA PRO A 10 -15.75 32.18 12.63
C PRO A 10 -14.45 32.62 13.32
N ASN A 11 -14.20 32.11 14.51
CA ASN A 11 -12.98 32.28 15.29
C ASN A 11 -12.12 31.01 15.18
N ARG A 12 -10.82 31.14 15.50
CA ARG A 12 -9.95 29.96 15.58
C ARG A 12 -10.45 29.01 16.65
N PRO A 13 -10.74 27.73 16.35
CA PRO A 13 -11.21 26.77 17.33
C PRO A 13 -10.10 26.45 18.35
N GLU A 14 -10.46 26.05 19.56
CA GLU A 14 -9.50 25.66 20.61
C GLU A 14 -8.65 24.47 20.15
N LYS A 15 -9.30 23.48 19.53
CA LYS A 15 -8.63 22.31 18.93
C LYS A 15 -8.63 22.42 17.42
N ASP A 16 -7.51 22.87 16.87
CA ASP A 16 -7.35 23.08 15.42
C ASP A 16 -6.51 21.96 14.74
N ALA A 17 -6.00 21.00 15.51
CA ALA A 17 -5.16 19.92 15.00
C ALA A 17 -5.35 18.61 15.78
N ILE A 18 -5.11 17.49 15.07
CA ILE A 18 -4.98 16.16 15.66
C ILE A 18 -3.47 15.84 15.75
N ALA A 19 -3.07 15.18 16.83
CA ALA A 19 -1.70 14.77 17.04
C ALA A 19 -1.13 13.99 15.83
N ALA A 20 0.03 14.41 15.36
CA ALA A 20 0.74 13.81 14.26
C ALA A 20 2.19 13.52 14.70
N PRO A 21 2.42 12.42 15.44
CA PRO A 21 3.77 12.07 15.88
C PRO A 21 4.69 11.86 14.68
N PRO A 22 5.98 12.23 14.78
CA PRO A 22 6.96 11.95 13.74
C PRO A 22 7.19 10.43 13.63
N LEU A 23 7.76 10.01 12.51
CA LEU A 23 8.34 8.66 12.40
C LEU A 23 9.47 8.51 13.42
N PRO A 24 9.72 7.30 13.92
CA PRO A 24 10.93 7.00 14.69
C PRO A 24 12.17 7.38 13.87
N GLU A 25 13.18 7.95 14.51
CA GLU A 25 14.46 8.29 13.85
C GLU A 25 15.16 7.06 13.28
N GLU A 26 14.99 5.90 13.91
CA GLU A 26 15.57 4.63 13.49
C GLU A 26 14.50 3.53 13.42
N VAL A 27 14.47 2.80 12.31
CA VAL A 27 13.60 1.65 12.13
C VAL A 27 14.28 0.41 12.71
N LYS A 28 13.76 -0.09 13.83
CA LYS A 28 14.24 -1.34 14.42
C LYS A 28 13.76 -2.52 13.58
N ASP A 29 14.68 -3.46 13.26
CA ASP A 29 14.41 -4.68 12.52
C ASP A 29 13.54 -4.47 11.26
N PRO A 30 14.02 -3.68 10.27
CA PRO A 30 13.25 -3.41 9.06
C PRO A 30 12.98 -4.70 8.27
N ALA A 31 11.74 -4.85 7.80
CA ALA A 31 11.38 -5.96 6.92
C ALA A 31 12.04 -5.86 5.55
N LEU A 32 12.22 -4.63 5.08
CA LEU A 32 12.81 -4.33 3.79
C LEU A 32 13.71 -3.10 3.90
N VAL A 33 14.93 -3.21 3.35
CA VAL A 33 15.86 -2.10 3.18
C VAL A 33 16.23 -1.97 1.71
N LEU A 34 15.99 -0.79 1.16
CA LEU A 34 16.46 -0.37 -0.16
C LEU A 34 17.61 0.61 0.07
N LYS A 35 18.76 0.34 -0.56
CA LYS A 35 19.95 1.20 -0.44
C LYS A 35 20.48 1.58 -1.81
N GLU A 36 20.32 2.86 -2.17
CA GLU A 36 20.90 3.47 -3.38
C GLU A 36 20.60 2.67 -4.67
N LEU A 37 19.32 2.28 -4.90
CA LEU A 37 18.97 1.49 -6.07
C LEU A 37 18.99 2.32 -7.34
N TRP A 38 19.80 1.87 -8.31
CA TRP A 38 19.87 2.43 -9.66
C TRP A 38 19.50 1.35 -10.67
N PHE A 39 18.55 1.66 -11.56
CA PHE A 39 18.06 0.70 -12.55
C PHE A 39 17.65 1.38 -13.85
N ARG A 40 17.97 0.74 -14.96
CA ARG A 40 17.48 1.02 -16.32
C ARG A 40 17.17 -0.29 -17.02
N TYR A 41 16.22 -0.26 -17.96
CA TYR A 41 15.85 -1.48 -18.69
C TYR A 41 16.91 -1.86 -19.73
N GLU A 42 17.49 -0.88 -20.43
CA GLU A 42 18.53 -1.08 -21.44
C GLU A 42 19.74 -0.21 -21.13
N LYS A 43 20.91 -0.63 -21.61
CA LYS A 43 22.19 0.03 -21.29
C LYS A 43 22.22 1.52 -21.64
N ASP A 44 21.57 1.89 -22.76
CA ASP A 44 21.57 3.26 -23.28
C ASP A 44 20.25 4.02 -22.97
N SER A 45 19.34 3.40 -22.18
CA SER A 45 18.09 4.03 -21.74
C SER A 45 18.31 4.89 -20.50
N PRO A 46 17.45 5.93 -20.27
CA PRO A 46 17.46 6.70 -19.04
C PRO A 46 17.23 5.82 -17.81
N ASP A 47 17.83 6.22 -16.69
CA ASP A 47 17.60 5.56 -15.42
C ASP A 47 16.15 5.75 -14.96
N ILE A 48 15.50 4.64 -14.62
CA ILE A 48 14.15 4.60 -14.05
C ILE A 48 14.20 4.71 -12.53
N LEU A 49 15.20 4.07 -11.91
CA LEU A 49 15.50 4.25 -10.48
C LEU A 49 16.83 4.98 -10.36
N ARG A 50 16.84 6.03 -9.53
CA ARG A 50 17.94 6.98 -9.42
C ARG A 50 18.37 7.15 -7.96
N GLY A 51 18.88 6.08 -7.34
CA GLY A 51 19.32 6.11 -5.93
C GLY A 51 18.19 5.92 -4.94
N VAL A 52 17.21 5.07 -5.26
CA VAL A 52 16.06 4.78 -4.36
C VAL A 52 16.57 4.17 -3.07
N SER A 53 16.25 4.83 -1.95
CA SER A 53 16.58 4.38 -0.60
C SER A 53 15.35 4.46 0.30
N ALA A 54 15.09 3.41 1.08
CA ALA A 54 14.01 3.35 2.07
C ALA A 54 14.26 2.23 3.08
N GLU A 55 13.74 2.42 4.29
CA GLU A 55 13.64 1.40 5.32
C GLU A 55 12.17 1.21 5.70
N ILE A 56 11.67 0.00 5.55
CA ILE A 56 10.27 -0.33 5.76
C ILE A 56 10.13 -1.09 7.08
N PRO A 57 9.39 -0.53 8.06
CA PRO A 57 9.15 -1.18 9.33
C PRO A 57 8.39 -2.50 9.18
N SER A 58 8.79 -3.51 9.96
CA SER A 58 8.07 -4.79 10.01
C SER A 58 6.62 -4.61 10.48
N GLY A 59 5.68 -5.34 9.87
CA GLY A 59 4.25 -5.30 10.22
C GLY A 59 3.53 -4.00 9.86
N SER A 60 4.15 -3.10 9.08
CA SER A 60 3.54 -1.85 8.63
C SER A 60 2.90 -1.96 7.24
N LEU A 61 1.95 -1.06 6.96
CA LEU A 61 1.51 -0.72 5.61
C LEU A 61 2.26 0.53 5.16
N TYR A 62 3.24 0.34 4.28
CA TYR A 62 4.06 1.39 3.71
C TYR A 62 3.58 1.74 2.31
N ALA A 63 3.12 2.97 2.11
CA ALA A 63 2.60 3.44 0.84
C ALA A 63 3.64 4.31 0.10
N ILE A 64 3.85 4.02 -1.18
CA ILE A 64 4.69 4.80 -2.09
C ILE A 64 3.76 5.51 -3.07
N LEU A 65 3.61 6.84 -2.90
CA LEU A 65 2.82 7.69 -3.77
C LEU A 65 3.69 8.34 -4.84
N GLY A 66 3.14 8.47 -6.06
CA GLY A 66 3.84 9.15 -7.15
C GLY A 66 3.05 9.12 -8.45
N GLY A 67 3.43 9.96 -9.41
CA GLY A 67 2.81 10.01 -10.73
C GLY A 67 3.00 8.72 -11.54
N ASN A 68 2.22 8.58 -12.62
CA ASN A 68 2.39 7.48 -13.57
C ASN A 68 3.77 7.58 -14.25
N GLY A 69 4.40 6.44 -14.46
CA GLY A 69 5.72 6.39 -15.10
C GLY A 69 6.91 6.80 -14.21
N ALA A 70 6.69 7.20 -12.95
CA ALA A 70 7.76 7.65 -12.06
C ALA A 70 8.76 6.55 -11.65
N GLY A 71 8.44 5.26 -11.84
CA GLY A 71 9.32 4.13 -11.47
C GLY A 71 8.80 3.28 -10.30
N LYS A 72 7.59 3.55 -9.77
CA LYS A 72 7.02 2.84 -8.61
C LYS A 72 6.92 1.32 -8.81
N SER A 73 6.27 0.87 -9.89
CA SER A 73 6.14 -0.56 -10.20
C SER A 73 7.51 -1.20 -10.49
N THR A 74 8.45 -0.43 -11.06
CA THR A 74 9.83 -0.88 -11.25
C THR A 74 10.54 -1.09 -9.91
N THR A 75 10.25 -0.26 -8.90
CA THR A 75 10.74 -0.46 -7.53
C THR A 75 10.23 -1.77 -6.95
N LEU A 76 8.92 -2.09 -7.10
CA LEU A 76 8.38 -3.39 -6.65
C LEU A 76 9.03 -4.57 -7.38
N LYS A 77 9.27 -4.45 -8.69
CA LYS A 77 9.98 -5.46 -9.48
C LYS A 77 11.45 -5.62 -9.04
N ALA A 78 12.10 -4.54 -8.61
CA ALA A 78 13.45 -4.61 -8.04
C ALA A 78 13.44 -5.31 -6.66
N ILE A 79 12.46 -5.03 -5.81
CA ILE A 79 12.29 -5.69 -4.51
C ILE A 79 12.06 -7.20 -4.69
N SER A 80 11.24 -7.59 -5.68
CA SER A 80 10.95 -9.00 -5.98
C SER A 80 12.07 -9.73 -6.72
N GLY A 81 13.16 -9.04 -7.08
CA GLY A 81 14.27 -9.61 -7.83
C GLY A 81 13.97 -9.85 -9.32
N ILE A 82 12.81 -9.45 -9.83
CA ILE A 82 12.46 -9.51 -11.26
C ILE A 82 13.36 -8.56 -12.07
N CYS A 83 13.52 -7.32 -11.56
CA CYS A 83 14.49 -6.37 -12.10
C CYS A 83 15.73 -6.36 -11.21
N ARG A 84 16.91 -6.42 -11.82
CA ARG A 84 18.19 -6.37 -11.08
C ARG A 84 18.81 -4.99 -11.21
N PRO A 85 18.82 -4.18 -10.13
CA PRO A 85 19.55 -2.92 -10.11
C PRO A 85 21.02 -3.14 -10.44
N TYR A 86 21.60 -2.27 -11.27
CA TYR A 86 23.02 -2.34 -11.58
C TYR A 86 23.89 -1.73 -10.48
N ARG A 87 23.28 -0.94 -9.58
CA ARG A 87 23.90 -0.39 -8.37
C ARG A 87 22.90 -0.39 -7.23
N GLY A 88 23.38 -0.52 -6.01
CA GLY A 88 22.58 -0.54 -4.78
C GLY A 88 22.29 -1.97 -4.31
N LYS A 89 21.47 -2.08 -3.27
CA LYS A 89 21.15 -3.35 -2.62
C LYS A 89 19.72 -3.38 -2.10
N VAL A 90 19.06 -4.53 -2.27
CA VAL A 90 17.77 -4.86 -1.64
C VAL A 90 18.00 -5.91 -0.56
N THR A 91 17.54 -5.66 0.66
CA THR A 91 17.66 -6.58 1.78
C THR A 91 16.28 -6.87 2.35
N LEU A 92 15.89 -8.13 2.45
CA LEU A 92 14.62 -8.60 3.02
C LEU A 92 14.91 -9.33 4.32
N PHE A 93 14.32 -8.88 5.43
CA PHE A 93 14.50 -9.49 6.76
C PHE A 93 15.98 -9.79 7.09
N GLY A 94 16.87 -8.80 6.84
CA GLY A 94 18.30 -8.91 7.08
C GLY A 94 19.11 -9.68 6.03
N LYS A 95 18.47 -10.36 5.04
CA LYS A 95 19.16 -11.14 4.00
C LYS A 95 19.05 -10.43 2.63
N PRO A 96 20.16 -10.24 1.88
CA PRO A 96 20.12 -9.68 0.53
C PRO A 96 19.24 -10.51 -0.42
N VAL A 97 18.44 -9.84 -1.26
CA VAL A 97 17.46 -10.50 -2.15
C VAL A 97 18.14 -11.46 -3.16
N ASP A 98 19.33 -11.11 -3.62
CA ASP A 98 20.14 -11.92 -4.56
C ASP A 98 20.69 -13.22 -3.92
N LYS A 99 20.60 -13.35 -2.58
CA LYS A 99 20.99 -14.54 -1.84
C LYS A 99 19.84 -15.51 -1.59
N TYR A 100 18.61 -15.14 -1.93
CA TYR A 100 17.47 -16.06 -1.87
C TYR A 100 17.43 -16.95 -3.11
N LYS A 101 17.11 -18.23 -2.91
CA LYS A 101 16.64 -19.08 -4.03
C LYS A 101 15.22 -18.65 -4.39
N SER A 102 14.83 -18.75 -5.66
CA SER A 102 13.47 -18.37 -6.10
C SER A 102 12.38 -19.07 -5.32
N SER A 103 12.55 -20.36 -5.01
CA SER A 103 11.61 -21.13 -4.18
C SER A 103 11.52 -20.59 -2.74
N GLU A 104 12.62 -20.17 -2.14
CA GLU A 104 12.66 -19.60 -0.80
C GLU A 104 12.05 -18.19 -0.78
N LEU A 105 12.31 -17.39 -1.82
CA LEU A 105 11.80 -16.03 -1.92
C LEU A 105 10.28 -16.00 -2.05
N PHE A 106 9.71 -16.80 -2.96
CA PHE A 106 8.27 -16.77 -3.28
C PHE A 106 7.43 -17.79 -2.50
N HIS A 107 8.04 -18.59 -1.62
CA HIS A 107 7.33 -19.44 -0.67
C HIS A 107 7.74 -19.07 0.75
N GLY A 108 6.86 -18.35 1.44
CA GLY A 108 7.06 -17.96 2.83
C GLY A 108 7.74 -16.61 3.07
N CYS A 109 8.33 -15.95 2.05
CA CYS A 109 9.01 -14.68 2.26
C CYS A 109 8.26 -13.51 1.60
N LEU A 110 8.05 -13.54 0.29
CA LEU A 110 7.52 -12.43 -0.49
C LEU A 110 6.42 -12.89 -1.45
N ALA A 111 5.35 -12.11 -1.56
CA ALA A 111 4.37 -12.22 -2.63
C ALA A 111 4.11 -10.85 -3.26
N MET A 112 3.72 -10.84 -4.54
CA MET A 112 3.39 -9.63 -5.27
C MET A 112 2.03 -9.76 -5.94
N LEU A 113 1.15 -8.80 -5.68
CA LEU A 113 -0.11 -8.60 -6.40
C LEU A 113 0.13 -7.57 -7.49
N PRO A 114 0.08 -7.95 -8.78
CA PRO A 114 0.31 -7.04 -9.89
C PRO A 114 -0.88 -6.10 -10.09
N GLN A 115 -0.66 -5.02 -10.84
CA GLN A 115 -1.69 -4.02 -11.17
C GLN A 115 -2.89 -4.61 -11.92
N ASP A 116 -2.66 -5.60 -12.80
CA ASP A 116 -3.72 -6.37 -13.45
C ASP A 116 -3.86 -7.74 -12.78
N PRO A 117 -4.88 -7.93 -11.92
CA PRO A 117 -5.11 -9.19 -11.23
C PRO A 117 -5.43 -10.34 -12.16
N LYS A 118 -5.96 -10.07 -13.38
CA LYS A 118 -6.32 -11.10 -14.37
C LYS A 118 -5.10 -11.89 -14.83
N SER A 119 -3.91 -11.28 -14.82
CA SER A 119 -2.67 -11.95 -15.19
C SER A 119 -2.29 -13.14 -14.31
N LEU A 120 -2.91 -13.26 -13.13
CA LEU A 120 -2.68 -14.36 -12.20
C LEU A 120 -3.61 -15.56 -12.44
N PHE A 121 -4.71 -15.38 -13.18
CA PHE A 121 -5.70 -16.45 -13.37
C PHE A 121 -5.45 -17.24 -14.65
N VAL A 122 -5.38 -18.55 -14.51
CA VAL A 122 -5.09 -19.50 -15.62
C VAL A 122 -6.06 -20.67 -15.66
N LYS A 123 -6.97 -20.79 -14.67
CA LYS A 123 -7.94 -21.88 -14.55
C LYS A 123 -9.38 -21.41 -14.83
N LYS A 124 -10.27 -22.40 -14.90
CA LYS A 124 -11.71 -22.15 -15.17
C LYS A 124 -12.45 -21.64 -13.95
N THR A 125 -12.00 -21.97 -12.74
CA THR A 125 -12.61 -21.50 -11.50
C THR A 125 -11.57 -20.91 -10.56
N VAL A 126 -12.02 -20.01 -9.67
CA VAL A 126 -11.17 -19.44 -8.62
C VAL A 126 -10.61 -20.57 -7.74
N ARG A 127 -11.44 -21.57 -7.39
CA ARG A 127 -11.00 -22.73 -6.59
C ARG A 127 -9.86 -23.48 -7.24
N GLU A 128 -9.92 -23.71 -8.54
CA GLU A 128 -8.85 -24.39 -9.28
C GLU A 128 -7.57 -23.56 -9.28
N ASP A 129 -7.68 -22.23 -9.48
CA ASP A 129 -6.54 -21.32 -9.41
C ASP A 129 -5.86 -21.31 -8.02
N LEU A 130 -6.65 -21.30 -6.94
CA LEU A 130 -6.13 -21.39 -5.58
C LEU A 130 -5.47 -22.76 -5.29
N SER A 131 -6.05 -23.84 -5.85
CA SER A 131 -5.54 -25.20 -5.68
C SER A 131 -4.19 -25.45 -6.37
N GLU A 132 -3.76 -24.58 -7.29
CA GLU A 132 -2.39 -24.60 -7.83
C GLU A 132 -1.34 -24.21 -6.79
N MET A 133 -1.72 -23.33 -5.85
CA MET A 133 -0.80 -22.82 -4.82
C MET A 133 -0.62 -23.79 -3.66
N THR A 134 -1.67 -24.55 -3.33
CA THR A 134 -1.64 -25.54 -2.24
C THR A 134 -2.69 -26.63 -2.44
N ARG A 135 -2.38 -27.85 -1.98
CA ARG A 135 -3.34 -28.96 -1.92
C ARG A 135 -4.16 -28.98 -0.61
N ASP A 136 -3.80 -28.15 0.34
CA ASP A 136 -4.50 -28.05 1.62
C ASP A 136 -5.79 -27.25 1.47
N LYS A 137 -6.93 -27.97 1.42
CA LYS A 137 -8.27 -27.38 1.32
C LYS A 137 -8.58 -26.43 2.48
N SER A 138 -8.12 -26.74 3.68
CA SER A 138 -8.37 -25.90 4.88
C SER A 138 -7.73 -24.54 4.75
N SER A 139 -6.52 -24.48 4.19
CA SER A 139 -5.84 -23.21 3.88
C SER A 139 -6.57 -22.42 2.81
N ILE A 140 -7.08 -23.07 1.77
CA ILE A 140 -7.89 -22.40 0.71
C ILE A 140 -9.15 -21.80 1.34
N GLU A 141 -9.91 -22.55 2.12
CA GLU A 141 -11.14 -22.08 2.77
C GLU A 141 -10.86 -20.92 3.73
N ARG A 142 -9.82 -21.02 4.55
CA ARG A 142 -9.40 -19.95 5.48
C ARG A 142 -9.03 -18.67 4.74
N ILE A 143 -8.24 -18.76 3.68
CA ILE A 143 -7.83 -17.58 2.90
C ILE A 143 -9.01 -17.03 2.08
N ALA A 144 -9.87 -17.88 1.54
CA ALA A 144 -11.08 -17.45 0.86
C ALA A 144 -12.03 -16.67 1.78
N ALA A 145 -12.19 -17.14 3.03
CA ALA A 145 -12.95 -16.42 4.05
C ALA A 145 -12.30 -15.07 4.42
N LEU A 146 -10.98 -15.04 4.64
CA LEU A 146 -10.23 -13.80 4.92
C LEU A 146 -10.41 -12.77 3.79
N CYS A 147 -10.31 -13.21 2.53
CA CYS A 147 -10.46 -12.35 1.35
C CYS A 147 -11.93 -12.11 0.96
N GLN A 148 -12.89 -12.66 1.69
CA GLN A 148 -14.35 -12.56 1.41
C GLN A 148 -14.70 -12.99 -0.01
N ILE A 149 -14.22 -14.16 -0.44
CA ILE A 149 -14.48 -14.74 -1.76
C ILE A 149 -15.04 -16.16 -1.70
N THR A 150 -15.50 -16.61 -0.54
CA THR A 150 -15.99 -17.99 -0.34
C THR A 150 -17.08 -18.35 -1.35
N GLU A 151 -18.05 -17.47 -1.57
CA GLU A 151 -19.16 -17.66 -2.51
C GLU A 151 -18.72 -17.57 -3.99
N LEU A 152 -17.49 -17.11 -4.24
CA LEU A 152 -16.96 -16.91 -5.60
C LEU A 152 -16.04 -18.05 -6.04
N LEU A 153 -15.77 -19.02 -5.18
CA LEU A 153 -14.78 -20.08 -5.43
C LEU A 153 -15.08 -20.90 -6.70
N ASP A 154 -16.35 -21.12 -7.00
CA ASP A 154 -16.77 -21.92 -8.14
C ASP A 154 -17.10 -21.08 -9.39
N SER A 155 -16.92 -19.75 -9.30
CA SER A 155 -17.09 -18.82 -10.40
C SER A 155 -15.86 -18.79 -11.30
N HIS A 156 -16.08 -18.42 -12.58
CA HIS A 156 -14.97 -18.15 -13.50
C HIS A 156 -14.31 -16.82 -13.14
N PRO A 157 -12.96 -16.73 -13.04
CA PRO A 157 -12.28 -15.51 -12.60
C PRO A 157 -12.59 -14.27 -13.44
N TYR A 158 -12.88 -14.45 -14.73
CA TYR A 158 -13.18 -13.33 -15.64
C TYR A 158 -14.63 -12.85 -15.56
N ASP A 159 -15.52 -13.59 -14.88
CA ASP A 159 -16.92 -13.20 -14.64
C ASP A 159 -17.06 -12.35 -13.37
N LEU A 160 -15.99 -12.23 -12.57
CA LEU A 160 -15.94 -11.46 -11.34
C LEU A 160 -15.85 -9.97 -11.65
N SER A 161 -16.44 -9.13 -10.78
CA SER A 161 -16.20 -7.68 -10.76
C SER A 161 -14.75 -7.36 -10.47
N GLY A 162 -14.29 -6.14 -10.80
CA GLY A 162 -12.90 -5.74 -10.58
C GLY A 162 -12.43 -5.90 -9.12
N GLY A 163 -13.29 -5.55 -8.15
CA GLY A 163 -12.98 -5.71 -6.72
C GLY A 163 -12.93 -7.18 -6.28
N GLU A 164 -13.80 -8.04 -6.83
CA GLU A 164 -13.76 -9.47 -6.56
C GLU A 164 -12.53 -10.13 -7.17
N GLN A 165 -12.17 -9.76 -8.41
CA GLN A 165 -10.93 -10.22 -9.04
C GLN A 165 -9.71 -9.84 -8.21
N GLN A 166 -9.68 -8.61 -7.67
CA GLN A 166 -8.58 -8.14 -6.82
C GLN A 166 -8.46 -8.98 -5.55
N ARG A 167 -9.60 -9.29 -4.88
CA ARG A 167 -9.60 -10.14 -3.68
C ARG A 167 -9.26 -11.60 -3.99
N ALA A 168 -9.74 -12.14 -5.10
CA ALA A 168 -9.37 -13.49 -5.53
C ALA A 168 -7.88 -13.62 -5.88
N ALA A 169 -7.31 -12.61 -6.56
CA ALA A 169 -5.89 -12.55 -6.85
C ALA A 169 -5.06 -12.39 -5.56
N LEU A 170 -5.53 -11.56 -4.61
CA LEU A 170 -4.91 -11.44 -3.29
C LEU A 170 -4.92 -12.79 -2.56
N ALA A 171 -6.05 -13.51 -2.56
CA ALA A 171 -6.14 -14.84 -1.96
C ALA A 171 -5.11 -15.80 -2.56
N LYS A 172 -4.97 -15.79 -3.90
CA LYS A 172 -3.98 -16.65 -4.59
C LYS A 172 -2.55 -16.38 -4.11
N VAL A 173 -2.13 -15.12 -4.02
CA VAL A 173 -0.78 -14.80 -3.59
C VAL A 173 -0.56 -15.01 -2.09
N LEU A 174 -1.58 -14.87 -1.25
CA LEU A 174 -1.51 -15.14 0.19
C LEU A 174 -1.30 -16.63 0.53
N LEU A 175 -1.71 -17.54 -0.35
CA LEU A 175 -1.48 -18.98 -0.18
C LEU A 175 0.01 -19.37 -0.25
N THR A 176 0.89 -18.48 -0.73
CA THR A 176 2.35 -18.65 -0.61
C THR A 176 2.88 -18.35 0.80
N ASN A 177 2.00 -17.94 1.72
CA ASN A 177 2.30 -17.58 3.12
C ASN A 177 3.42 -16.52 3.26
N PRO A 178 3.29 -15.35 2.62
CA PRO A 178 4.33 -14.34 2.59
C PRO A 178 4.45 -13.59 3.92
N ARG A 179 5.67 -13.17 4.26
CA ARG A 179 5.96 -12.20 5.33
C ARG A 179 5.96 -10.76 4.81
N LEU A 180 6.21 -10.57 3.50
CA LEU A 180 6.16 -9.29 2.81
C LEU A 180 5.22 -9.39 1.61
N LEU A 181 4.22 -8.51 1.58
CA LEU A 181 3.25 -8.40 0.49
C LEU A 181 3.49 -7.11 -0.30
N LEU A 182 3.75 -7.23 -1.59
CA LEU A 182 3.90 -6.11 -2.51
C LEU A 182 2.59 -5.93 -3.28
N LEU A 183 2.06 -4.71 -3.31
CA LEU A 183 0.80 -4.37 -3.99
C LEU A 183 1.04 -3.29 -5.03
N ASP A 184 0.76 -3.58 -6.30
CA ASP A 184 0.90 -2.63 -7.40
C ASP A 184 -0.46 -2.06 -7.78
N GLU A 185 -0.75 -0.79 -7.39
CA GLU A 185 -1.98 -0.05 -7.64
C GLU A 185 -3.26 -0.82 -7.27
N PRO A 186 -3.37 -1.43 -6.07
CA PRO A 186 -4.41 -2.40 -5.75
C PRO A 186 -5.83 -1.80 -5.65
N THR A 187 -5.95 -0.47 -5.54
CA THR A 187 -7.24 0.23 -5.43
C THR A 187 -7.73 0.82 -6.75
N LYS A 188 -6.98 0.59 -7.84
CA LYS A 188 -7.31 1.14 -9.15
C LYS A 188 -8.55 0.49 -9.73
N GLY A 189 -9.54 1.32 -10.10
CA GLY A 189 -10.76 0.85 -10.76
C GLY A 189 -11.77 0.14 -9.84
N ILE A 190 -11.56 0.19 -8.51
CA ILE A 190 -12.52 -0.31 -7.53
C ILE A 190 -13.25 0.82 -6.83
N ASP A 191 -14.52 0.60 -6.50
CA ASP A 191 -15.37 1.57 -5.83
C ASP A 191 -15.06 1.71 -4.33
N SER A 192 -15.68 2.70 -3.67
CA SER A 192 -15.41 3.01 -2.28
C SER A 192 -15.76 1.88 -1.30
N PHE A 193 -16.81 1.11 -1.57
CA PHE A 193 -17.21 0.00 -0.72
C PHE A 193 -16.16 -1.12 -0.75
N PHE A 194 -15.70 -1.49 -1.94
CA PHE A 194 -14.63 -2.48 -2.09
C PHE A 194 -13.29 -2.00 -1.54
N LYS A 195 -12.99 -0.69 -1.59
CA LYS A 195 -11.80 -0.13 -0.95
C LYS A 195 -11.83 -0.31 0.57
N GLU A 196 -12.97 -0.11 1.22
CA GLU A 196 -13.11 -0.34 2.67
C GLU A 196 -12.94 -1.82 3.03
N THR A 197 -13.58 -2.72 2.27
CA THR A 197 -13.41 -4.16 2.42
C THR A 197 -11.93 -4.57 2.27
N PHE A 198 -11.27 -4.08 1.23
CA PHE A 198 -9.86 -4.36 0.97
C PHE A 198 -8.95 -3.83 2.09
N ALA A 199 -9.22 -2.62 2.58
CA ALA A 199 -8.49 -2.06 3.72
C ALA A 199 -8.66 -2.90 5.00
N GLY A 200 -9.86 -3.43 5.26
CA GLY A 200 -10.11 -4.37 6.36
C GLY A 200 -9.24 -5.63 6.25
N ILE A 201 -9.16 -6.22 5.05
CA ILE A 201 -8.28 -7.38 4.79
C ILE A 201 -6.81 -7.03 5.06
N LEU A 202 -6.32 -5.88 4.55
CA LEU A 202 -4.94 -5.45 4.79
C LEU A 202 -4.66 -5.22 6.28
N ALA A 203 -5.62 -4.67 7.02
CA ALA A 203 -5.50 -4.49 8.48
C ALA A 203 -5.38 -5.83 9.21
N ASP A 204 -6.13 -6.85 8.81
CA ASP A 204 -6.05 -8.17 9.42
C ASP A 204 -4.75 -8.91 9.06
N LEU A 205 -4.22 -8.72 7.84
CA LEU A 205 -2.89 -9.21 7.46
C LEU A 205 -1.78 -8.56 8.29
N LYS A 206 -1.86 -7.25 8.55
CA LYS A 206 -0.92 -6.56 9.44
C LYS A 206 -0.96 -7.10 10.86
N LYS A 207 -2.15 -7.35 11.42
CA LYS A 207 -2.30 -7.97 12.75
C LYS A 207 -1.64 -9.36 12.82
N GLN A 208 -1.56 -10.07 11.70
CA GLN A 208 -0.85 -11.35 11.57
C GLN A 208 0.68 -11.19 11.39
N GLY A 209 1.19 -9.95 11.41
CA GLY A 209 2.61 -9.63 11.28
C GLY A 209 3.11 -9.51 9.84
N ILE A 210 2.22 -9.51 8.83
CA ILE A 210 2.61 -9.33 7.44
C ILE A 210 2.94 -7.85 7.19
N THR A 211 4.11 -7.60 6.61
CA THR A 211 4.50 -6.28 6.15
C THR A 211 3.93 -6.03 4.75
N ILE A 212 3.40 -4.85 4.49
CA ILE A 212 2.78 -4.51 3.22
C ILE A 212 3.46 -3.29 2.62
N VAL A 213 3.94 -3.42 1.38
CA VAL A 213 4.42 -2.29 0.57
C VAL A 213 3.48 -2.09 -0.59
N MET A 214 2.84 -0.94 -0.64
CA MET A 214 1.86 -0.60 -1.67
C MET A 214 2.32 0.59 -2.49
N VAL A 215 2.36 0.46 -3.80
CA VAL A 215 2.47 1.63 -4.69
C VAL A 215 1.07 2.05 -5.11
N SER A 216 0.79 3.34 -5.05
CA SER A 216 -0.54 3.87 -5.35
C SER A 216 -0.50 5.33 -5.82
N HIS A 217 -1.59 5.77 -6.43
CA HIS A 217 -1.92 7.16 -6.65
C HIS A 217 -3.18 7.59 -5.86
N ASP A 218 -3.76 6.67 -5.08
CA ASP A 218 -4.95 6.89 -4.27
C ASP A 218 -4.58 7.57 -2.95
N VAL A 219 -4.57 8.89 -2.98
CA VAL A 219 -4.22 9.76 -1.83
C VAL A 219 -5.13 9.50 -0.64
N GLU A 220 -6.45 9.39 -0.87
CA GLU A 220 -7.45 9.22 0.20
C GLU A 220 -7.27 7.87 0.91
N PHE A 221 -7.04 6.79 0.15
CA PHE A 221 -6.77 5.46 0.71
C PHE A 221 -5.48 5.46 1.54
N CYS A 222 -4.40 6.03 1.01
CA CYS A 222 -3.12 6.09 1.73
C CYS A 222 -3.21 6.95 3.00
N ALA A 223 -3.92 8.09 2.94
CA ALA A 223 -4.11 8.97 4.10
C ALA A 223 -4.86 8.29 5.25
N ARG A 224 -5.81 7.40 4.91
CA ARG A 224 -6.68 6.73 5.89
C ARG A 224 -6.08 5.45 6.45
N TYR A 225 -5.32 4.68 5.66
CA TYR A 225 -4.98 3.32 6.01
C TYR A 225 -3.48 3.01 6.10
N ALA A 226 -2.61 3.84 5.52
CA ALA A 226 -1.17 3.64 5.62
C ALA A 226 -0.62 4.02 7.01
N ASP A 227 0.47 3.37 7.42
CA ASP A 227 1.24 3.75 8.61
C ASP A 227 2.36 4.73 8.23
N VAL A 228 2.94 4.54 7.05
CA VAL A 228 4.03 5.35 6.50
C VAL A 228 3.72 5.66 5.04
N VAL A 229 4.00 6.89 4.63
CA VAL A 229 3.81 7.35 3.25
C VAL A 229 5.09 7.98 2.74
N SER A 230 5.51 7.57 1.54
CA SER A 230 6.64 8.16 0.81
C SER A 230 6.20 8.79 -0.49
N MET A 231 6.82 9.90 -0.84
CA MET A 231 6.67 10.54 -2.15
C MET A 231 7.75 10.05 -3.10
N PHE A 232 7.31 9.41 -4.19
CA PHE A 232 8.18 8.96 -5.27
C PHE A 232 8.09 9.92 -6.46
N PHE A 233 9.20 10.48 -6.85
CA PHE A 233 9.27 11.44 -7.96
C PHE A 233 10.60 11.27 -8.70
N ASP A 234 10.56 11.28 -10.02
CA ASP A 234 11.75 11.20 -10.92
C ASP A 234 12.76 10.10 -10.52
N GLY A 235 12.24 8.91 -10.24
CA GLY A 235 13.08 7.76 -9.90
C GLY A 235 13.64 7.73 -8.47
N GLN A 236 13.17 8.60 -7.58
CA GLN A 236 13.66 8.73 -6.20
C GLN A 236 12.53 8.83 -5.18
N ILE A 237 12.82 8.48 -3.93
CA ILE A 237 11.99 8.82 -2.79
C ILE A 237 12.47 10.17 -2.25
N LEU A 238 11.61 11.20 -2.30
CA LEU A 238 11.95 12.56 -1.89
C LEU A 238 11.65 12.82 -0.41
N THR A 239 10.58 12.26 0.12
CA THR A 239 10.18 12.44 1.51
C THR A 239 9.40 11.23 2.00
N THR A 240 9.48 10.96 3.29
CA THR A 240 8.78 9.87 3.97
C THR A 240 8.32 10.39 5.32
N ASP A 241 7.04 10.20 5.66
CA ASP A 241 6.50 10.58 6.97
C ASP A 241 5.23 9.77 7.30
N THR A 242 4.69 9.97 8.51
CA THR A 242 3.35 9.50 8.87
C THR A 242 2.28 10.18 8.01
N PRO A 243 1.13 9.54 7.74
CA PRO A 243 0.13 10.11 6.82
C PRO A 243 -0.29 11.55 7.16
N ARG A 244 -0.57 11.84 8.44
CA ARG A 244 -0.98 13.20 8.84
C ARG A 244 0.10 14.24 8.57
N ARG A 245 1.35 13.96 8.89
CA ARG A 245 2.46 14.88 8.61
C ARG A 245 2.72 15.01 7.13
N PHE A 246 2.71 13.89 6.41
CA PHE A 246 2.92 13.87 4.96
C PHE A 246 1.86 14.71 4.23
N PHE A 247 0.57 14.41 4.42
CA PHE A 247 -0.53 15.10 3.70
C PHE A 247 -0.85 16.48 4.26
N GLY A 248 -0.57 16.75 5.53
CA GLY A 248 -0.76 18.04 6.16
C GLY A 248 0.27 19.08 5.75
N SER A 249 1.50 18.66 5.43
CA SER A 249 2.58 19.55 5.01
C SER A 249 2.81 19.60 3.49
N ASN A 250 2.28 18.61 2.73
CA ASN A 250 2.56 18.49 1.31
C ASN A 250 1.59 19.31 0.46
N SER A 251 2.12 20.14 -0.46
CA SER A 251 1.32 20.94 -1.37
C SER A 251 0.88 20.18 -2.64
N PHE A 252 1.62 19.15 -3.06
CA PHE A 252 1.33 18.37 -4.27
C PHE A 252 0.35 17.24 -4.00
N TYR A 253 0.56 16.48 -2.92
CA TYR A 253 -0.32 15.40 -2.49
C TYR A 253 -1.08 15.84 -1.26
N THR A 254 -2.37 16.13 -1.43
CA THR A 254 -3.25 16.54 -0.35
C THR A 254 -4.64 15.96 -0.55
N THR A 255 -5.28 15.54 0.53
CA THR A 255 -6.63 14.97 0.52
C THR A 255 -7.69 16.04 0.27
N ALA A 256 -8.87 15.63 -0.18
CA ALA A 256 -10.02 16.51 -0.31
C ALA A 256 -10.42 17.11 1.04
N ALA A 257 -10.39 16.31 2.11
CA ALA A 257 -10.67 16.73 3.47
C ALA A 257 -9.71 17.85 3.92
N HIS A 258 -8.39 17.65 3.73
CA HIS A 258 -7.40 18.67 4.10
C HIS A 258 -7.56 19.95 3.27
N ARG A 259 -7.73 19.87 1.95
CA ARG A 259 -7.98 21.05 1.10
C ARG A 259 -9.19 21.85 1.54
N MET A 260 -10.23 21.17 2.02
CA MET A 260 -11.46 21.81 2.49
C MET A 260 -11.27 22.48 3.85
N SER A 261 -10.54 21.85 4.77
CA SER A 261 -10.51 22.20 6.21
C SER A 261 -9.25 22.92 6.68
N ARG A 262 -8.14 22.89 5.94
CA ARG A 262 -6.82 23.38 6.39
C ARG A 262 -6.76 24.85 6.83
N HIS A 263 -7.73 25.66 6.42
CA HIS A 263 -7.82 27.06 6.84
C HIS A 263 -8.36 27.21 8.27
N ILE A 264 -8.91 26.13 8.86
CA ILE A 264 -9.41 26.05 10.24
C ILE A 264 -8.67 24.93 10.99
N PHE A 265 -8.58 23.72 10.40
CA PHE A 265 -8.00 22.51 10.99
C PHE A 265 -6.72 22.12 10.24
N HIS A 266 -5.57 22.50 10.75
CA HIS A 266 -4.28 22.39 10.03
C HIS A 266 -3.84 20.97 9.75
N MET A 267 -4.14 19.99 10.64
CA MET A 267 -3.68 18.61 10.53
C MET A 267 -4.80 17.60 10.29
N ALA A 268 -5.99 18.08 9.91
CA ALA A 268 -7.07 17.20 9.49
C ALA A 268 -6.84 16.74 8.04
N VAL A 269 -6.46 15.49 7.85
CA VAL A 269 -6.15 14.93 6.53
C VAL A 269 -7.22 13.95 6.05
N THR A 270 -8.05 13.41 6.95
CA THR A 270 -9.17 12.54 6.60
C THR A 270 -10.50 13.19 6.90
N VAL A 271 -11.59 12.66 6.33
CA VAL A 271 -12.95 13.09 6.69
C VAL A 271 -13.23 12.85 8.17
N ASP A 272 -12.75 11.72 8.71
CA ASP A 272 -12.91 11.37 10.12
C ASP A 272 -12.19 12.38 11.04
N ASP A 273 -11.02 12.87 10.63
CA ASP A 273 -10.31 13.94 11.35
C ASP A 273 -11.14 15.21 11.42
N VAL A 274 -11.71 15.63 10.28
CA VAL A 274 -12.57 16.84 10.22
C VAL A 274 -13.81 16.68 11.11
N LEU A 275 -14.48 15.51 11.05
CA LEU A 275 -15.65 15.24 11.87
C LEU A 275 -15.32 15.23 13.36
N THR A 276 -14.19 14.65 13.74
CA THR A 276 -13.72 14.62 15.14
C THR A 276 -13.50 16.04 15.66
N LEU A 277 -12.73 16.85 14.92
CA LEU A 277 -12.45 18.23 15.30
C LEU A 277 -13.73 19.10 15.33
N CYS A 278 -14.66 18.88 14.39
CA CYS A 278 -15.96 19.54 14.43
C CYS A 278 -16.77 19.19 15.70
N ARG A 279 -16.76 17.93 16.13
CA ARG A 279 -17.46 17.48 17.34
C ARG A 279 -16.81 18.03 18.61
N GLU A 280 -15.49 17.98 18.71
CA GLU A 280 -14.73 18.46 19.85
C GLU A 280 -14.90 19.98 20.08
N ASN A 281 -15.09 20.74 19.00
CA ASN A 281 -15.35 22.19 19.07
C ASN A 281 -16.85 22.57 18.99
N ALA A 282 -17.78 21.61 18.96
CA ALA A 282 -19.24 21.90 18.87
C ALA A 282 -19.90 22.09 20.23
N HIS A 283 -19.18 21.87 21.32
CA HIS A 283 -19.68 22.00 22.69
C HIS A 283 -19.48 23.41 23.30
N GLU A 284 -19.08 24.36 22.44
CA GLU A 284 -19.11 25.79 22.70
C GLU A 284 -20.27 26.45 21.89
#